data_31fd40f4aa121cac8425455fcf273b4d
#
_entry.id   31fd40f4aa121cac8425455fcf273b4d
#
_cell.length_a   1.000
_cell.length_b   1.000
_cell.length_c   1.000
_cell.angle_alpha   90.00
_cell.angle_beta   90.00
_cell.angle_gamma   90.00
#
_symmetry.space_group_name_H-M   'P 1'
#
loop_
_entity.id
_entity.type
_entity.pdbx_description
1 polymer ?
#
loop_
_entity_poly.entity_id
_entity_poly.type
_entity_poly.pdbx_seq_one_letter_code
_entity_poly.pdbx_strand_id
1 'polypeptide(L)'
;MKKMNKILSVMMAAAMTVSMTACGGDTASDNTSASADNSAATTESAAAGSTDGQKYTIGILQQLEHPALDAASQGFEDALTELLGADNVTFDLQNAQGEQANCATIANNFVAGNYDLILANATTALQCSAAATSTIPILGTSVTDYATALEIDDWTGSTGRNISGTSDLAPLDEQEAMIKELFPDVKTVGILYCSAAVSYTHLTLP
;
A
#
# COMPACT_ATOMS: atom_id res chain seq x y z
N MET A 1 -14.35 -6.62 49.90
CA MET A 1 -14.23 -8.09 49.93
C MET A 1 -13.85 -8.54 48.54
N LYS A 2 -12.65 -8.71 48.35
CA LYS A 2 -11.81 -9.89 48.01
C LYS A 2 -12.54 -10.92 47.14
N LYS A 3 -12.10 -11.11 45.86
CA LYS A 3 -11.52 -12.37 45.41
C LYS A 3 -10.77 -12.21 44.12
N MET A 4 -9.49 -12.38 44.21
CA MET A 4 -8.47 -12.58 43.21
C MET A 4 -8.51 -14.05 42.78
N ASN A 5 -8.56 -14.36 41.51
CA ASN A 5 -8.26 -15.71 41.04
C ASN A 5 -7.12 -15.68 40.04
N LYS A 6 -6.03 -16.29 40.47
CA LYS A 6 -4.84 -16.64 39.72
C LYS A 6 -5.11 -17.93 38.92
N ILE A 7 -4.75 -17.99 37.66
CA ILE A 7 -4.54 -19.23 36.92
C ILE A 7 -3.42 -18.92 35.93
N LEU A 8 -2.27 -19.33 36.17
CA LEU A 8 -1.52 -20.58 36.02
C LEU A 8 -1.03 -20.76 34.55
N SER A 9 0.26 -20.51 34.41
CA SER A 9 1.09 -20.77 33.25
C SER A 9 1.15 -22.26 32.91
N VAL A 10 1.07 -22.62 31.64
CA VAL A 10 1.57 -23.90 31.14
C VAL A 10 2.52 -23.62 29.98
N MET A 11 3.81 -23.79 30.26
CA MET A 11 4.86 -24.00 29.27
C MET A 11 4.69 -25.38 28.67
N MET A 12 4.77 -25.47 27.35
CA MET A 12 5.06 -26.74 26.68
C MET A 12 6.09 -26.50 25.58
N ALA A 13 7.30 -26.93 25.89
CA ALA A 13 8.40 -27.05 24.94
C ALA A 13 8.24 -28.37 24.19
N ALA A 14 8.36 -28.34 22.87
CA ALA A 14 8.54 -29.54 22.06
C ALA A 14 9.72 -29.37 21.14
N ALA A 15 10.62 -30.33 21.24
CA ALA A 15 11.95 -30.37 20.67
C ALA A 15 11.95 -30.65 19.17
N MET A 16 13.00 -30.13 18.50
CA MET A 16 13.40 -30.37 17.12
C MET A 16 14.03 -31.72 16.94
N THR A 17 13.77 -32.35 15.83
CA THR A 17 14.67 -33.38 15.28
C THR A 17 15.13 -32.95 13.87
N VAL A 18 16.44 -32.76 13.79
CA VAL A 18 17.20 -32.54 12.56
C VAL A 18 17.45 -33.92 11.94
N SER A 19 17.20 -34.05 10.64
CA SER A 19 17.74 -35.11 9.83
C SER A 19 18.48 -34.53 8.61
N MET A 20 19.82 -34.57 8.72
CA MET A 20 20.74 -34.44 7.59
C MET A 20 20.80 -35.75 6.85
N THR A 21 20.69 -35.69 5.54
CA THR A 21 21.21 -36.79 4.69
C THR A 21 22.05 -36.16 3.59
N ALA A 22 23.33 -36.44 3.67
CA ALA A 22 24.35 -36.15 2.66
C ALA A 22 24.46 -37.35 1.70
N CYS A 23 24.65 -37.07 0.44
CA CYS A 23 25.40 -37.88 -0.52
C CYS A 23 25.64 -37.03 -1.77
N GLY A 24 26.73 -36.84 -2.15
CA GLY A 24 28.01 -36.85 -2.70
C GLY A 24 28.03 -37.40 -4.13
N GLY A 25 28.80 -36.72 -5.02
CA GLY A 25 29.14 -37.22 -6.35
C GLY A 25 29.63 -36.13 -7.29
N ASP A 26 30.95 -36.02 -7.44
CA ASP A 26 31.70 -35.20 -8.40
C ASP A 26 31.28 -35.40 -9.86
N THR A 27 31.35 -34.35 -10.66
CA THR A 27 32.27 -34.25 -11.81
C THR A 27 32.16 -32.87 -12.48
N ALA A 28 33.31 -32.29 -12.76
CA ALA A 28 33.55 -31.04 -13.45
C ALA A 28 33.11 -31.07 -14.91
N SER A 29 32.60 -29.94 -15.42
CA SER A 29 33.02 -29.39 -16.72
C SER A 29 32.62 -27.93 -16.89
N ASP A 30 33.59 -27.14 -17.27
CA ASP A 30 33.58 -25.77 -17.69
C ASP A 30 32.54 -25.47 -18.78
N ASN A 31 31.75 -24.39 -18.64
CA ASN A 31 31.51 -23.52 -19.78
C ASN A 31 30.95 -22.16 -19.35
N THR A 32 31.67 -21.12 -19.70
CA THR A 32 31.34 -19.71 -19.57
C THR A 32 30.14 -19.34 -20.43
N SER A 33 29.12 -18.75 -19.85
CA SER A 33 28.17 -17.87 -20.57
C SER A 33 27.48 -16.94 -19.58
N ALA A 34 27.64 -15.66 -19.81
CA ALA A 34 26.97 -14.59 -19.11
C ALA A 34 25.45 -14.72 -19.26
N SER A 35 24.76 -14.79 -18.15
CA SER A 35 23.29 -14.66 -18.11
C SER A 35 22.94 -13.52 -17.16
N ALA A 36 22.18 -12.58 -17.70
CA ALA A 36 21.57 -11.49 -17.00
C ALA A 36 20.75 -12.01 -15.81
N ASP A 37 21.03 -11.45 -14.64
CA ASP A 37 20.31 -11.71 -13.40
C ASP A 37 18.92 -11.07 -13.48
N ASN A 38 17.94 -11.89 -13.88
CA ASN A 38 16.54 -11.54 -13.78
C ASN A 38 16.08 -11.95 -12.38
N SER A 39 16.25 -11.04 -11.41
CA SER A 39 15.73 -11.23 -10.06
C SER A 39 14.19 -11.25 -10.10
N ALA A 40 13.66 -12.45 -10.35
CA ALA A 40 12.24 -12.71 -10.14
C ALA A 40 11.95 -12.54 -8.63
N ALA A 41 11.28 -11.46 -8.28
CA ALA A 41 10.67 -11.33 -6.98
C ALA A 41 9.75 -12.53 -6.76
N THR A 42 10.15 -13.40 -5.86
CA THR A 42 9.31 -14.49 -5.37
C THR A 42 8.16 -13.84 -4.60
N THR A 43 6.99 -13.77 -5.21
CA THR A 43 5.76 -13.44 -4.52
C THR A 43 5.51 -14.59 -3.55
N GLU A 44 5.90 -14.42 -2.28
CA GLU A 44 5.36 -15.28 -1.22
C GLU A 44 3.85 -15.04 -1.20
N SER A 45 3.14 -16.03 -1.70
CA SER A 45 1.69 -16.12 -1.52
C SER A 45 1.44 -16.14 -0.01
N ALA A 46 1.00 -15.01 0.53
CA ALA A 46 0.49 -14.96 1.88
C ALA A 46 -0.61 -16.00 1.97
N ALA A 47 -0.38 -17.02 2.80
CA ALA A 47 -1.38 -18.03 3.07
C ALA A 47 -2.65 -17.32 3.55
N ALA A 48 -3.74 -17.49 2.81
CA ALA A 48 -5.06 -17.06 3.22
C ALA A 48 -5.32 -17.63 4.62
N GLY A 49 -5.20 -16.78 5.63
CA GLY A 49 -5.59 -17.13 6.99
C GLY A 49 -7.09 -17.38 6.95
N SER A 50 -7.53 -18.57 7.32
CA SER A 50 -8.96 -18.85 7.49
C SER A 50 -9.49 -17.91 8.58
N THR A 51 -10.15 -16.85 8.18
CA THR A 51 -10.92 -15.93 9.05
C THR A 51 -12.23 -16.64 9.40
N ASP A 52 -12.15 -17.53 10.39
CA ASP A 52 -13.33 -18.29 10.83
C ASP A 52 -14.36 -17.34 11.45
N GLY A 53 -15.27 -16.82 10.61
CA GLY A 53 -16.43 -16.05 11.02
C GLY A 53 -16.21 -14.59 11.42
N GLN A 54 -15.00 -14.04 11.30
CA GLN A 54 -14.75 -12.61 11.54
C GLN A 54 -15.24 -11.76 10.38
N LYS A 55 -16.03 -10.73 10.67
CA LYS A 55 -16.54 -9.78 9.70
C LYS A 55 -15.79 -8.47 9.80
N TYR A 56 -15.54 -7.88 8.64
CA TYR A 56 -14.82 -6.62 8.52
C TYR A 56 -15.68 -5.57 7.80
N THR A 57 -15.61 -4.34 8.29
CA THR A 57 -16.22 -3.17 7.66
C THR A 57 -15.11 -2.24 7.17
N ILE A 58 -15.03 -2.05 5.87
CA ILE A 58 -13.98 -1.31 5.19
C ILE A 58 -14.54 -0.02 4.62
N GLY A 59 -13.98 1.12 5.02
CA GLY A 59 -14.29 2.41 4.41
C GLY A 59 -13.38 2.67 3.21
N ILE A 60 -13.95 3.08 2.10
CA ILE A 60 -13.20 3.52 0.91
C ILE A 60 -13.48 5.01 0.71
N LEU A 61 -12.49 5.86 1.02
CA LEU A 61 -12.53 7.28 0.77
C LEU A 61 -11.89 7.59 -0.57
N GLN A 62 -12.72 7.82 -1.58
CA GLN A 62 -12.26 8.21 -2.91
C GLN A 62 -12.33 9.72 -3.06
N GLN A 63 -11.25 10.35 -3.50
CA GLN A 63 -11.18 11.82 -3.59
C GLN A 63 -12.18 12.41 -4.58
N LEU A 64 -12.30 11.80 -5.77
CA LEU A 64 -13.22 12.24 -6.82
C LEU A 64 -13.55 11.07 -7.77
N GLU A 65 -14.56 11.26 -8.61
CA GLU A 65 -14.89 10.31 -9.67
C GLU A 65 -13.89 10.45 -10.82
N HIS A 66 -13.15 9.38 -11.08
CA HIS A 66 -12.19 9.30 -12.17
C HIS A 66 -11.92 7.82 -12.51
N PRO A 67 -11.88 7.44 -13.82
CA PRO A 67 -11.75 6.03 -14.21
C PRO A 67 -10.58 5.27 -13.58
N ALA A 68 -9.44 5.95 -13.35
CA ALA A 68 -8.28 5.33 -12.71
C ALA A 68 -8.51 5.09 -11.20
N LEU A 69 -9.17 6.03 -10.50
CA LEU A 69 -9.48 5.88 -9.08
C LEU A 69 -10.59 4.83 -8.88
N ASP A 70 -11.58 4.82 -9.77
CA ASP A 70 -12.66 3.82 -9.77
C ASP A 70 -12.09 2.42 -9.95
N ALA A 71 -11.16 2.23 -10.91
CA ALA A 71 -10.49 0.96 -11.13
C ALA A 71 -9.62 0.54 -9.92
N ALA A 72 -8.95 1.48 -9.25
CA ALA A 72 -8.16 1.18 -8.06
C ALA A 72 -9.04 0.75 -6.87
N SER A 73 -10.17 1.44 -6.65
CA SER A 73 -11.15 1.06 -5.62
C SER A 73 -11.74 -0.32 -5.90
N GLN A 74 -12.16 -0.59 -7.15
CA GLN A 74 -12.71 -1.87 -7.54
C GLN A 74 -11.70 -3.01 -7.39
N GLY A 75 -10.45 -2.81 -7.83
CA GLY A 75 -9.41 -3.83 -7.68
C GLY A 75 -9.09 -4.15 -6.21
N PHE A 76 -9.19 -3.18 -5.32
CA PHE A 76 -9.06 -3.39 -3.88
C PHE A 76 -10.24 -4.21 -3.31
N GLU A 77 -11.48 -3.88 -3.69
CA GLU A 77 -12.68 -4.64 -3.28
C GLU A 77 -12.61 -6.09 -3.75
N ASP A 78 -12.25 -6.30 -5.02
CA ASP A 78 -12.13 -7.63 -5.63
C ASP A 78 -11.09 -8.48 -4.89
N ALA A 79 -9.89 -7.91 -4.62
CA ALA A 79 -8.82 -8.62 -3.93
C ALA A 79 -9.20 -8.99 -2.48
N LEU A 80 -9.81 -8.09 -1.72
CA LEU A 80 -10.26 -8.40 -0.36
C LEU A 80 -11.43 -9.39 -0.33
N THR A 81 -12.32 -9.31 -1.31
CA THR A 81 -13.41 -10.28 -1.46
C THR A 81 -12.86 -11.69 -1.74
N GLU A 82 -11.82 -11.80 -2.58
CA GLU A 82 -11.15 -13.06 -2.85
C GLU A 82 -10.42 -13.60 -1.61
N LEU A 83 -9.71 -12.74 -0.88
CA LEU A 83 -8.90 -13.13 0.28
C LEU A 83 -9.73 -13.50 1.52
N LEU A 84 -10.79 -12.75 1.80
CA LEU A 84 -11.56 -12.86 3.05
C LEU A 84 -12.88 -13.62 2.85
N GLY A 85 -13.38 -13.71 1.62
CA GLY A 85 -14.71 -14.19 1.27
C GLY A 85 -15.77 -13.08 1.35
N ALA A 86 -16.68 -13.07 0.39
CA ALA A 86 -17.71 -12.03 0.24
C ALA A 86 -18.62 -11.88 1.47
N ASP A 87 -18.83 -12.95 2.23
CA ASP A 87 -19.67 -12.93 3.44
C ASP A 87 -18.98 -12.29 4.65
N ASN A 88 -17.64 -12.10 4.58
CA ASN A 88 -16.83 -11.63 5.69
C ASN A 88 -16.38 -10.17 5.55
N VAL A 89 -16.63 -9.52 4.43
CA VAL A 89 -16.24 -8.13 4.19
C VAL A 89 -17.43 -7.30 3.70
N THR A 90 -17.52 -6.08 4.22
CA THR A 90 -18.51 -5.08 3.77
C THR A 90 -17.75 -3.81 3.42
N PHE A 91 -17.99 -3.28 2.22
CA PHE A 91 -17.38 -2.05 1.75
C PHE A 91 -18.38 -0.89 1.82
N ASP A 92 -17.88 0.28 2.24
CA ASP A 92 -18.57 1.55 2.18
C ASP A 92 -17.72 2.53 1.38
N LEU A 93 -18.00 2.66 0.07
CA LEU A 93 -17.32 3.57 -0.82
C LEU A 93 -18.01 4.93 -0.79
N GLN A 94 -17.25 5.95 -0.39
CA GLN A 94 -17.70 7.33 -0.33
C GLN A 94 -16.82 8.23 -1.22
N ASN A 95 -17.47 9.04 -2.06
CA ASN A 95 -16.79 9.96 -2.97
C ASN A 95 -16.85 11.38 -2.43
N ALA A 96 -15.69 12.01 -2.26
CA ALA A 96 -15.58 13.38 -1.73
C ALA A 96 -15.81 14.47 -2.81
N GLN A 97 -15.98 14.09 -4.07
CA GLN A 97 -16.26 14.99 -5.20
C GLN A 97 -15.21 16.10 -5.39
N GLY A 98 -13.96 15.80 -5.04
CA GLY A 98 -12.86 16.76 -5.12
C GLY A 98 -12.78 17.77 -3.98
N GLU A 99 -13.74 17.76 -3.05
CA GLU A 99 -13.84 18.74 -1.97
C GLU A 99 -13.17 18.24 -0.69
N GLN A 100 -12.17 18.95 -0.18
CA GLN A 100 -11.44 18.58 1.04
C GLN A 100 -12.36 18.50 2.26
N ALA A 101 -13.37 19.37 2.36
CA ALA A 101 -14.32 19.34 3.46
C ALA A 101 -15.15 18.06 3.49
N ASN A 102 -15.52 17.54 2.31
CA ASN A 102 -16.20 16.26 2.18
C ASN A 102 -15.25 15.11 2.59
N CYS A 103 -14.00 15.14 2.12
CA CYS A 103 -12.98 14.17 2.54
C CYS A 103 -12.89 14.08 4.06
N ALA A 104 -12.73 15.20 4.74
CA ALA A 104 -12.64 15.24 6.20
C ALA A 104 -13.91 14.72 6.88
N THR A 105 -15.08 15.05 6.35
CA THR A 105 -16.36 14.57 6.88
C THR A 105 -16.49 13.06 6.75
N ILE A 106 -16.17 12.52 5.58
CA ILE A 106 -16.23 11.07 5.31
C ILE A 106 -15.24 10.30 6.22
N ALA A 107 -13.99 10.79 6.31
CA ALA A 107 -12.99 10.17 7.18
C ALA A 107 -13.46 10.11 8.65
N ASN A 108 -14.01 11.22 9.16
CA ASN A 108 -14.57 11.26 10.52
C ASN A 108 -15.77 10.32 10.69
N ASN A 109 -16.60 10.14 9.68
CA ASN A 109 -17.73 9.21 9.73
C ASN A 109 -17.24 7.74 9.82
N PHE A 110 -16.18 7.37 9.09
CA PHE A 110 -15.57 6.04 9.18
C PHE A 110 -15.00 5.79 10.59
N VAL A 111 -14.35 6.80 11.18
CA VAL A 111 -13.84 6.71 12.55
C VAL A 111 -14.98 6.55 13.55
N ALA A 112 -16.06 7.35 13.43
CA ALA A 112 -17.23 7.25 14.31
C ALA A 112 -17.96 5.91 14.16
N GLY A 113 -17.94 5.33 12.95
CA GLY A 113 -18.51 4.01 12.67
C GLY A 113 -17.65 2.83 13.14
N ASN A 114 -16.44 3.09 13.68
CA ASN A 114 -15.47 2.06 14.09
C ASN A 114 -15.13 1.07 12.96
N TYR A 115 -14.80 1.58 11.79
CA TYR A 115 -14.40 0.75 10.67
C TYR A 115 -13.06 0.05 10.97
N ASP A 116 -12.88 -1.14 10.40
CA ASP A 116 -11.69 -1.97 10.65
C ASP A 116 -10.48 -1.51 9.83
N LEU A 117 -10.73 -0.90 8.67
CA LEU A 117 -9.71 -0.41 7.73
C LEU A 117 -10.28 0.74 6.91
N ILE A 118 -9.42 1.69 6.54
CA ILE A 118 -9.75 2.75 5.57
C ILE A 118 -8.82 2.61 4.36
N LEU A 119 -9.40 2.49 3.15
CA LEU A 119 -8.69 2.75 1.91
C LEU A 119 -8.80 4.23 1.59
N ALA A 120 -7.66 4.90 1.49
CA ALA A 120 -7.56 6.29 1.06
C ALA A 120 -7.08 6.35 -0.40
N ASN A 121 -7.98 6.66 -1.32
CA ASN A 121 -7.70 6.70 -2.75
C ASN A 121 -7.46 8.15 -3.20
N ALA A 122 -6.20 8.45 -3.43
CA ALA A 122 -5.56 9.72 -3.74
C ALA A 122 -5.06 10.52 -2.50
N THR A 123 -4.17 11.49 -2.77
CA THR A 123 -3.41 12.23 -1.76
C THR A 123 -4.27 12.95 -0.73
N THR A 124 -5.31 13.68 -1.16
CA THR A 124 -6.20 14.41 -0.23
C THR A 124 -6.99 13.44 0.65
N ALA A 125 -7.43 12.30 0.11
CA ALA A 125 -8.09 11.26 0.89
C ALA A 125 -7.15 10.68 1.96
N LEU A 126 -5.87 10.45 1.63
CA LEU A 126 -4.85 10.02 2.58
C LEU A 126 -4.63 11.05 3.69
N GLN A 127 -4.48 12.31 3.35
CA GLN A 127 -4.28 13.40 4.33
C GLN A 127 -5.44 13.52 5.30
N CYS A 128 -6.68 13.50 4.80
CA CYS A 128 -7.88 13.58 5.65
C CYS A 128 -8.03 12.34 6.54
N SER A 129 -7.75 11.15 6.03
CA SER A 129 -7.78 9.91 6.81
C SER A 129 -6.71 9.91 7.90
N ALA A 130 -5.48 10.35 7.57
CA ALA A 130 -4.37 10.47 8.51
C ALA A 130 -4.65 11.48 9.64
N ALA A 131 -5.36 12.56 9.33
CA ALA A 131 -5.78 13.56 10.31
C ALA A 131 -6.93 13.07 11.21
N ALA A 132 -7.79 12.18 10.70
CA ALA A 132 -8.96 11.70 11.42
C ALA A 132 -8.64 10.58 12.43
N THR A 133 -7.64 9.73 12.17
CA THR A 133 -7.33 8.58 13.04
C THR A 133 -5.85 8.23 13.06
N SER A 134 -5.38 7.84 14.24
CA SER A 134 -4.05 7.24 14.45
C SER A 134 -4.13 5.76 14.85
N THR A 135 -5.30 5.17 14.87
CA THR A 135 -5.54 3.79 15.36
C THR A 135 -6.12 2.87 14.31
N ILE A 136 -7.09 3.35 13.50
CA ILE A 136 -7.62 2.55 12.40
C ILE A 136 -6.53 2.45 11.32
N PRO A 137 -6.17 1.25 10.85
CA PRO A 137 -5.23 1.08 9.74
C PRO A 137 -5.71 1.83 8.50
N ILE A 138 -4.78 2.50 7.80
CA ILE A 138 -5.06 3.21 6.55
C ILE A 138 -4.17 2.61 5.46
N LEU A 139 -4.77 2.21 4.36
CA LEU A 139 -4.07 1.87 3.13
C LEU A 139 -4.26 2.99 2.11
N GLY A 140 -3.15 3.52 1.60
CA GLY A 140 -3.16 4.52 0.54
C GLY A 140 -2.98 3.87 -0.83
N THR A 141 -3.69 4.36 -1.82
CA THR A 141 -3.47 4.06 -3.24
C THR A 141 -3.61 5.34 -4.06
N SER A 142 -3.06 5.37 -5.26
CA SER A 142 -3.03 6.58 -6.10
C SER A 142 -2.39 7.78 -5.37
N VAL A 143 -1.35 7.51 -4.61
CA VAL A 143 -0.58 8.49 -3.83
C VAL A 143 0.82 8.56 -4.40
N THR A 144 1.21 9.73 -4.90
CA THR A 144 2.49 9.93 -5.55
C THR A 144 3.64 9.88 -4.56
N ASP A 145 3.55 10.63 -3.46
CA ASP A 145 4.62 10.74 -2.48
C ASP A 145 4.06 10.83 -1.06
N TYR A 146 4.30 9.79 -0.27
CA TYR A 146 3.85 9.72 1.12
C TYR A 146 4.61 10.67 2.04
N ALA A 147 5.89 10.91 1.79
CA ALA A 147 6.69 11.83 2.60
C ALA A 147 6.11 13.24 2.53
N THR A 148 5.89 13.75 1.33
CA THR A 148 5.28 15.06 1.11
C THR A 148 3.83 15.10 1.57
N ALA A 149 3.03 14.07 1.27
CA ALA A 149 1.62 14.04 1.63
C ALA A 149 1.38 14.07 3.15
N LEU A 150 2.28 13.45 3.92
CA LEU A 150 2.17 13.30 5.38
C LEU A 150 3.13 14.21 6.15
N GLU A 151 3.83 15.12 5.46
CA GLU A 151 4.79 16.06 6.04
C GLU A 151 5.86 15.34 6.90
N ILE A 152 6.52 14.32 6.31
CA ILE A 152 7.56 13.53 6.98
C ILE A 152 8.93 14.00 6.46
N ASP A 153 9.66 14.78 7.26
CA ASP A 153 10.96 15.34 6.88
C ASP A 153 12.05 14.27 6.77
N ASP A 154 12.08 13.32 7.70
CA ASP A 154 13.09 12.24 7.77
C ASP A 154 12.53 10.93 7.16
N TRP A 155 12.27 10.94 5.86
CA TRP A 155 11.71 9.76 5.17
C TRP A 155 12.70 8.60 5.11
N THR A 156 12.33 7.46 5.66
CA THR A 156 13.12 6.22 5.70
C THR A 156 12.49 5.06 4.92
N GLY A 157 11.51 5.34 4.07
CA GLY A 157 10.71 4.31 3.38
C GLY A 157 9.53 3.79 4.20
N SER A 158 9.28 4.39 5.37
CA SER A 158 8.16 4.03 6.24
C SER A 158 7.48 5.28 6.78
N THR A 159 6.16 5.23 6.90
CA THR A 159 5.41 6.34 7.50
C THR A 159 5.58 6.43 9.02
N GLY A 160 5.99 5.35 9.69
CA GLY A 160 6.07 5.28 11.16
C GLY A 160 4.72 5.43 11.86
N ARG A 161 3.61 5.27 11.13
CA ARG A 161 2.22 5.47 11.60
C ARG A 161 1.37 4.24 11.23
N ASN A 162 0.07 4.32 11.52
CA ASN A 162 -0.96 3.34 11.11
C ASN A 162 -1.27 3.39 9.60
N ILE A 163 -0.32 3.81 8.77
CA ILE A 163 -0.49 4.06 7.34
C ILE A 163 0.50 3.24 6.54
N SER A 164 0.01 2.55 5.52
CA SER A 164 0.79 1.86 4.49
C SER A 164 0.12 2.06 3.13
N GLY A 165 0.69 1.53 2.06
CA GLY A 165 0.07 1.61 0.74
C GLY A 165 1.05 1.48 -0.40
N THR A 166 0.58 1.86 -1.60
CA THR A 166 1.35 1.86 -2.83
C THR A 166 1.63 3.27 -3.30
N SER A 167 2.82 3.53 -3.84
CA SER A 167 3.16 4.81 -4.48
C SER A 167 3.03 4.69 -5.99
N ASP A 168 2.51 5.72 -6.63
CA ASP A 168 2.43 5.85 -8.09
C ASP A 168 3.41 6.90 -8.65
N LEU A 169 4.47 7.22 -7.90
CA LEU A 169 5.51 8.12 -8.36
C LEU A 169 6.17 7.58 -9.63
N ALA A 170 6.05 8.36 -10.70
CA ALA A 170 6.61 7.99 -11.99
C ALA A 170 8.16 8.07 -11.97
N PRO A 171 8.86 7.17 -12.69
CA PRO A 171 10.31 7.22 -12.81
C PRO A 171 10.72 8.37 -13.75
N LEU A 172 10.87 9.59 -13.19
CA LEU A 172 11.07 10.82 -13.96
C LEU A 172 12.35 10.82 -14.80
N ASP A 173 13.43 10.23 -14.28
CA ASP A 173 14.70 10.11 -14.99
C ASP A 173 14.58 9.23 -16.24
N GLU A 174 13.79 8.16 -16.17
CA GLU A 174 13.52 7.30 -17.32
C GLU A 174 12.61 7.98 -18.33
N GLN A 175 11.65 8.80 -17.88
CA GLN A 175 10.82 9.61 -18.75
C GLN A 175 11.64 10.67 -19.50
N GLU A 176 12.62 11.32 -18.82
CA GLU A 176 13.57 12.23 -19.46
C GLU A 176 14.42 11.51 -20.52
N ALA A 177 14.96 10.34 -20.17
CA ALA A 177 15.75 9.53 -21.08
C ALA A 177 14.94 9.10 -22.32
N MET A 178 13.70 8.70 -22.14
CA MET A 178 12.77 8.36 -23.22
C MET A 178 12.49 9.56 -24.15
N ILE A 179 12.31 10.77 -23.61
CA ILE A 179 12.15 11.97 -24.43
C ILE A 179 13.37 12.20 -25.32
N LYS A 180 14.57 12.05 -24.78
CA LYS A 180 15.82 12.20 -25.53
C LYS A 180 15.99 11.12 -26.60
N GLU A 181 15.56 9.89 -26.32
CA GLU A 181 15.61 8.79 -27.30
C GLU A 181 14.64 9.01 -28.46
N LEU A 182 13.39 9.39 -28.15
CA LEU A 182 12.35 9.62 -29.16
C LEU A 182 12.55 10.90 -29.95
N PHE A 183 13.13 11.92 -29.33
CA PHE A 183 13.34 13.26 -29.94
C PHE A 183 14.75 13.77 -29.66
N PRO A 184 15.79 13.21 -30.30
CA PRO A 184 17.19 13.51 -29.98
C PRO A 184 17.57 14.99 -30.18
N ASP A 185 16.89 15.70 -31.05
CA ASP A 185 17.14 17.10 -31.33
C ASP A 185 16.28 18.09 -30.53
N VAL A 186 15.45 17.59 -29.59
CA VAL A 186 14.59 18.46 -28.80
C VAL A 186 15.40 19.40 -27.90
N LYS A 187 15.03 20.69 -27.92
CA LYS A 187 15.67 21.73 -27.09
C LYS A 187 14.73 22.36 -26.09
N THR A 188 13.44 22.14 -26.26
CA THR A 188 12.42 22.75 -25.40
C THR A 188 11.27 21.78 -25.25
N VAL A 189 10.87 21.56 -24.00
CA VAL A 189 9.70 20.73 -23.63
C VAL A 189 8.71 21.61 -22.88
N GLY A 190 7.45 21.56 -23.27
CA GLY A 190 6.37 22.25 -22.55
C GLY A 190 5.72 21.28 -21.57
N ILE A 191 5.52 21.73 -20.32
CA ILE A 191 4.86 20.95 -19.29
C ILE A 191 3.54 21.64 -18.92
N LEU A 192 2.43 20.92 -19.08
CA LEU A 192 1.12 21.33 -18.58
C LEU A 192 0.85 20.58 -17.25
N TYR A 193 0.65 21.31 -16.17
CA TYR A 193 0.47 20.73 -14.85
C TYR A 193 -0.63 21.43 -14.05
N CYS A 194 -1.14 20.71 -13.04
CA CYS A 194 -1.98 21.30 -12.00
C CYS A 194 -1.10 21.66 -10.80
N SER A 195 -1.07 22.92 -10.38
CA SER A 195 -0.21 23.40 -9.28
C SER A 195 -0.54 22.76 -7.92
N ALA A 196 -1.74 22.19 -7.77
CA ALA A 196 -2.14 21.46 -6.57
C ALA A 196 -1.73 19.97 -6.60
N ALA A 197 -1.17 19.47 -7.71
CA ALA A 197 -0.73 18.09 -7.81
C ALA A 197 0.65 17.90 -7.20
N VAL A 198 0.81 16.90 -6.32
CA VAL A 198 2.08 16.58 -5.65
C VAL A 198 3.19 16.24 -6.64
N SER A 199 2.87 15.58 -7.75
CA SER A 199 3.82 15.25 -8.82
C SER A 199 4.54 16.47 -9.43
N TYR A 200 3.95 17.66 -9.34
CA TYR A 200 4.60 18.89 -9.80
C TYR A 200 5.87 19.23 -9.03
N THR A 201 5.90 18.99 -7.71
CA THR A 201 7.08 19.26 -6.85
C THR A 201 8.32 18.50 -7.32
N HIS A 202 8.14 17.34 -7.90
CA HIS A 202 9.23 16.51 -8.43
C HIS A 202 9.71 16.94 -9.83
N LEU A 203 8.87 17.68 -10.59
CA LEU A 203 9.22 18.19 -11.92
C LEU A 203 9.99 19.53 -11.90
N THR A 204 9.93 20.26 -10.79
CA THR A 204 10.51 21.62 -10.68
C THR A 204 11.84 21.70 -9.94
N LEU A 205 12.40 20.56 -9.50
CA LEU A 205 13.71 20.55 -8.85
C LEU A 205 14.85 20.76 -9.86
N PRO A 206 15.88 21.55 -9.50
CA PRO A 206 16.91 22.08 -10.36
C PRO A 206 17.82 21.06 -11.00
#